data_9b49cab860a19ed6a9c0e2ec63d98ddc
#
_entry.id   9b49cab860a19ed6a9c0e2ec63d98ddc
#
_cell.length_a   1.000
_cell.length_b   1.000
_cell.length_c   1.000
_cell.angle_alpha   90.00
_cell.angle_beta   90.00
_cell.angle_gamma   90.00
#
_symmetry.space_group_name_H-M   'P 1'
#
loop_
_entity.id
_entity.type
_entity.pdbx_description
1 polymer ?
#
loop_
_entity_poly.entity_id
_entity_poly.type
_entity_poly.pdbx_seq_one_letter_code
_entity_poly.pdbx_strand_id
1 'polypeptide(L)'
;TNQLVSPSGHFRVHYDTIGHDAVENIDVNANGIPDWIDVTMHVLDSTWTLQIETLGYNPPPKDGGNAGDEYDVYIVDLGRGGAYGFTYPERFGNTSPSYLELDNDYTNSIYQQTRGTDALRVTIAHEFNHAIQFGYYQGSDGIWWQESTSTWMEEVAYPEINDYLQYLQSFLGAPHRSLYSGNRFGSDFHIYGSSVFSHFLENQYGRGVNRLIWEELGRQTNAR
;
A
#
# COMPACT_ATOMS: atom_id res chain seq x y z
N THR A 1 -10.46 -15.37 -14.86
CA THR A 1 -9.65 -14.21 -14.46
C THR A 1 -8.90 -13.68 -15.67
N ASN A 2 -8.99 -12.39 -15.93
CA ASN A 2 -8.21 -11.68 -16.93
C ASN A 2 -6.90 -11.18 -16.29
N GLN A 3 -5.91 -10.88 -17.11
CA GLN A 3 -4.67 -10.28 -16.63
C GLN A 3 -4.12 -9.30 -17.68
N LEU A 4 -3.54 -8.20 -17.19
CA LEU A 4 -2.88 -7.19 -18.02
C LEU A 4 -1.59 -6.74 -17.34
N VAL A 5 -0.57 -6.47 -18.14
CA VAL A 5 0.65 -5.83 -17.65
C VAL A 5 0.47 -4.32 -17.79
N SER A 6 0.84 -3.59 -16.72
CA SER A 6 0.76 -2.13 -16.74
C SER A 6 1.64 -1.51 -17.83
N PRO A 7 1.35 -0.30 -18.31
CA PRO A 7 2.14 0.35 -19.35
C PRO A 7 3.64 0.47 -19.05
N SER A 8 4.01 0.63 -17.77
CA SER A 8 5.43 0.66 -17.36
C SER A 8 6.12 -0.70 -17.38
N GLY A 9 5.35 -1.80 -17.42
CA GLY A 9 5.87 -3.16 -17.33
C GLY A 9 6.23 -3.61 -15.91
N HIS A 10 5.87 -2.84 -14.87
CA HIS A 10 6.23 -3.19 -13.50
C HIS A 10 5.18 -4.04 -12.78
N PHE A 11 3.91 -3.94 -13.17
CA PHE A 11 2.80 -4.61 -12.51
C PHE A 11 2.04 -5.52 -13.44
N ARG A 12 1.55 -6.64 -12.91
CA ARG A 12 0.58 -7.53 -13.53
C ARG A 12 -0.72 -7.47 -12.75
N VAL A 13 -1.78 -6.91 -13.35
CA VAL A 13 -3.09 -6.76 -12.73
C VAL A 13 -3.99 -7.91 -13.14
N HIS A 14 -4.49 -8.64 -12.15
CA HIS A 14 -5.43 -9.75 -12.29
C HIS A 14 -6.82 -9.28 -11.88
N TYR A 15 -7.83 -9.51 -12.72
CA TYR A 15 -9.19 -9.05 -12.44
C TYR A 15 -10.24 -9.94 -13.10
N ASP A 16 -11.46 -9.91 -12.59
CA ASP A 16 -12.61 -10.56 -13.16
C ASP A 16 -13.62 -9.53 -13.70
N THR A 17 -14.35 -9.89 -14.76
CA THR A 17 -15.44 -9.11 -15.34
C THR A 17 -16.80 -9.74 -15.10
N ILE A 18 -16.84 -10.91 -14.45
CA ILE A 18 -18.05 -11.63 -14.04
C ILE A 18 -17.79 -12.29 -12.68
N GLY A 19 -18.83 -12.41 -11.87
CA GLY A 19 -18.74 -13.05 -10.56
C GLY A 19 -18.68 -12.03 -9.42
N HIS A 20 -18.24 -12.51 -8.25
CA HIS A 20 -18.23 -11.74 -7.00
C HIS A 20 -17.20 -10.61 -7.03
N ASP A 21 -16.02 -10.90 -7.55
CA ASP A 21 -14.88 -9.98 -7.57
C ASP A 21 -14.82 -9.13 -8.85
N ALA A 22 -15.92 -9.17 -9.66
CA ALA A 22 -15.96 -8.47 -10.92
C ALA A 22 -15.87 -6.96 -10.75
N VAL A 23 -15.03 -6.33 -11.56
CA VAL A 23 -15.08 -4.87 -11.74
C VAL A 23 -16.24 -4.48 -12.64
N GLU A 24 -16.71 -3.22 -12.54
CA GLU A 24 -17.67 -2.71 -13.51
C GLU A 24 -17.07 -2.75 -14.92
N ASN A 25 -17.87 -3.29 -15.87
CA ASN A 25 -17.43 -3.43 -17.26
C ASN A 25 -17.75 -2.16 -18.08
N ILE A 26 -17.37 -1.00 -17.54
CA ILE A 26 -17.46 0.30 -18.19
C ILE A 26 -16.13 0.54 -18.92
N ASP A 27 -16.21 0.87 -20.23
CA ASP A 27 -15.06 1.18 -21.10
C ASP A 27 -15.45 2.39 -21.96
N VAL A 28 -15.29 3.59 -21.42
CA VAL A 28 -15.68 4.85 -22.06
C VAL A 28 -14.77 5.20 -23.23
N ASN A 29 -13.48 4.85 -23.11
CA ASN A 29 -12.48 5.15 -24.14
C ASN A 29 -12.46 4.10 -25.27
N ALA A 30 -13.20 2.99 -25.14
CA ALA A 30 -13.33 1.89 -26.09
C ALA A 30 -12.01 1.20 -26.46
N ASN A 31 -11.10 1.07 -25.47
CA ASN A 31 -9.81 0.38 -25.63
C ASN A 31 -9.88 -1.12 -25.35
N GLY A 32 -11.03 -1.63 -24.90
CA GLY A 32 -11.26 -3.03 -24.55
C GLY A 32 -10.86 -3.39 -23.12
N ILE A 33 -10.52 -2.39 -22.30
CA ILE A 33 -10.14 -2.55 -20.88
C ILE A 33 -11.16 -1.79 -20.04
N PRO A 34 -11.71 -2.38 -18.95
CA PRO A 34 -12.56 -1.62 -18.03
C PRO A 34 -11.84 -0.37 -17.48
N ASP A 35 -12.55 0.78 -17.46
CA ASP A 35 -12.00 2.05 -17.00
C ASP A 35 -11.37 1.95 -15.60
N TRP A 36 -11.92 1.12 -14.70
CA TRP A 36 -11.38 0.88 -13.37
C TRP A 36 -9.98 0.26 -13.41
N ILE A 37 -9.76 -0.66 -14.35
CA ILE A 37 -8.45 -1.30 -14.54
C ILE A 37 -7.45 -0.32 -15.17
N ASP A 38 -7.88 0.51 -16.13
CA ASP A 38 -7.04 1.57 -16.70
C ASP A 38 -6.54 2.53 -15.60
N VAL A 39 -7.46 3.01 -14.75
CA VAL A 39 -7.11 3.88 -13.62
C VAL A 39 -6.19 3.18 -12.63
N THR A 40 -6.47 1.92 -12.30
CA THR A 40 -5.63 1.12 -11.39
C THR A 40 -4.20 1.01 -11.92
N MET A 41 -4.00 0.62 -13.17
CA MET A 41 -2.68 0.52 -13.78
C MET A 41 -1.94 1.85 -13.78
N HIS A 42 -2.64 2.95 -14.08
CA HIS A 42 -2.04 4.29 -14.04
C HIS A 42 -1.59 4.70 -12.64
N VAL A 43 -2.39 4.43 -11.62
CA VAL A 43 -2.06 4.73 -10.22
C VAL A 43 -0.87 3.89 -9.74
N LEU A 44 -0.84 2.60 -10.10
CA LEU A 44 0.29 1.70 -9.80
C LEU A 44 1.60 2.23 -10.42
N ASP A 45 1.60 2.56 -11.70
CA ASP A 45 2.79 3.08 -12.38
C ASP A 45 3.26 4.42 -11.79
N SER A 46 2.31 5.30 -11.44
CA SER A 46 2.61 6.58 -10.77
C SER A 46 3.22 6.35 -9.38
N THR A 47 2.71 5.36 -8.65
CA THR A 47 3.22 4.99 -7.33
C THR A 47 4.63 4.40 -7.41
N TRP A 48 4.91 3.58 -8.41
CA TRP A 48 6.27 3.09 -8.68
C TRP A 48 7.22 4.25 -8.95
N THR A 49 6.86 5.15 -9.87
CA THR A 49 7.68 6.33 -10.20
C THR A 49 7.96 7.18 -8.95
N LEU A 50 6.95 7.38 -8.09
CA LEU A 50 7.15 8.13 -6.87
C LEU A 50 8.08 7.41 -5.89
N GLN A 51 7.74 6.17 -5.52
CA GLN A 51 8.41 5.50 -4.40
C GLN A 51 9.80 4.97 -4.81
N ILE A 52 9.93 4.42 -6.00
CA ILE A 52 11.20 3.82 -6.45
C ILE A 52 12.11 4.87 -7.11
N GLU A 53 11.60 5.56 -8.15
CA GLU A 53 12.45 6.41 -8.97
C GLU A 53 12.71 7.78 -8.32
N THR A 54 11.70 8.36 -7.66
CA THR A 54 11.82 9.71 -7.07
C THR A 54 12.34 9.67 -5.63
N LEU A 55 11.75 8.82 -4.78
CA LEU A 55 12.14 8.69 -3.37
C LEU A 55 13.34 7.76 -3.15
N GLY A 56 13.66 6.90 -4.14
CA GLY A 56 14.85 6.08 -4.17
C GLY A 56 14.79 4.84 -3.28
N TYR A 57 13.58 4.34 -2.93
CA TYR A 57 13.46 3.04 -2.29
C TYR A 57 13.91 1.91 -3.22
N ASN A 58 14.40 0.81 -2.67
CA ASN A 58 14.64 -0.39 -3.45
C ASN A 58 13.32 -1.01 -3.90
N PRO A 59 13.21 -1.55 -5.13
CA PRO A 59 12.02 -2.27 -5.55
C PRO A 59 11.70 -3.45 -4.62
N PRO A 60 10.41 -3.87 -4.52
CA PRO A 60 10.04 -5.09 -3.84
C PRO A 60 10.84 -6.30 -4.34
N PRO A 61 11.13 -7.30 -3.50
CA PRO A 61 11.79 -8.52 -3.93
C PRO A 61 10.96 -9.23 -5.00
N LYS A 62 11.62 -9.75 -6.04
CA LYS A 62 10.98 -10.58 -7.04
C LYS A 62 10.66 -11.96 -6.47
N ASP A 63 9.52 -12.51 -6.84
CA ASP A 63 9.09 -13.85 -6.42
C ASP A 63 9.90 -14.99 -7.08
N GLY A 64 10.49 -14.70 -8.25
CA GLY A 64 11.22 -15.66 -9.05
C GLY A 64 10.31 -16.67 -9.77
N GLY A 65 9.02 -16.35 -9.91
CA GLY A 65 8.03 -17.18 -10.58
C GLY A 65 8.23 -17.29 -12.09
N ASN A 66 7.56 -18.27 -12.70
CA ASN A 66 7.61 -18.51 -14.15
C ASN A 66 6.66 -17.60 -14.95
N ALA A 67 5.86 -16.76 -14.27
CA ALA A 67 4.81 -15.96 -14.89
C ALA A 67 5.28 -14.58 -15.39
N GLY A 68 6.49 -14.16 -15.04
CA GLY A 68 7.08 -12.86 -15.37
C GLY A 68 7.78 -12.26 -14.16
N ASP A 69 8.38 -11.09 -14.36
CA ASP A 69 9.08 -10.32 -13.31
C ASP A 69 8.23 -9.18 -12.77
N GLU A 70 6.99 -9.05 -13.28
CA GLU A 70 6.05 -8.01 -12.87
C GLU A 70 5.50 -8.32 -11.47
N TYR A 71 5.22 -7.27 -10.72
CA TYR A 71 4.62 -7.38 -9.38
C TYR A 71 3.11 -7.67 -9.51
N ASP A 72 2.64 -8.74 -8.88
CA ASP A 72 1.25 -9.19 -8.99
C ASP A 72 0.30 -8.35 -8.12
N VAL A 73 -0.83 -7.93 -8.72
CA VAL A 73 -1.91 -7.18 -8.09
C VAL A 73 -3.24 -7.84 -8.45
N TYR A 74 -4.01 -8.21 -7.44
CA TYR A 74 -5.32 -8.86 -7.58
C TYR A 74 -6.44 -7.90 -7.21
N ILE A 75 -7.44 -7.75 -8.10
CA ILE A 75 -8.61 -6.93 -7.86
C ILE A 75 -9.75 -7.85 -7.39
N VAL A 76 -10.22 -7.64 -6.16
CA VAL A 76 -11.18 -8.50 -5.47
C VAL A 76 -12.19 -7.66 -4.65
N ASP A 77 -13.39 -8.19 -4.34
CA ASP A 77 -14.37 -7.50 -3.46
C ASP A 77 -13.94 -7.61 -1.98
N LEU A 78 -13.25 -6.62 -1.46
CA LEU A 78 -12.83 -6.50 -0.07
C LEU A 78 -13.86 -5.78 0.82
N GLY A 79 -14.81 -5.07 0.22
CA GLY A 79 -15.77 -4.24 0.93
C GLY A 79 -16.58 -4.96 2.03
N ARG A 80 -16.79 -6.26 1.90
CA ARG A 80 -17.46 -7.07 2.93
C ARG A 80 -16.59 -7.34 4.15
N GLY A 81 -15.27 -7.37 3.97
CA GLY A 81 -14.30 -7.57 5.05
C GLY A 81 -13.89 -6.29 5.76
N GLY A 82 -14.24 -5.13 5.20
CA GLY A 82 -13.91 -3.82 5.76
C GLY A 82 -12.46 -3.41 5.59
N ALA A 83 -11.74 -4.03 4.66
CA ALA A 83 -10.38 -3.67 4.31
C ALA A 83 -10.35 -2.89 3.01
N TYR A 84 -9.41 -1.94 2.91
CA TYR A 84 -9.16 -1.21 1.67
C TYR A 84 -8.23 -1.98 0.74
N GLY A 85 -7.20 -2.62 1.29
CA GLY A 85 -6.24 -3.44 0.58
C GLY A 85 -5.46 -4.33 1.52
N PHE A 86 -4.64 -5.20 0.95
CA PHE A 86 -3.70 -6.04 1.67
C PHE A 86 -2.43 -6.25 0.86
N THR A 87 -1.31 -6.32 1.56
CA THR A 87 -0.04 -6.80 1.03
C THR A 87 0.31 -8.13 1.69
N TYR A 88 0.32 -9.21 0.93
CA TYR A 88 0.58 -10.56 1.43
C TYR A 88 2.01 -10.99 1.13
N PRO A 89 2.83 -11.26 2.16
CA PRO A 89 4.14 -11.86 1.95
C PRO A 89 3.98 -13.31 1.51
N GLU A 90 4.77 -13.73 0.53
CA GLU A 90 4.73 -15.10 -0.01
C GLU A 90 5.60 -16.09 0.76
N ARG A 91 6.50 -15.59 1.58
CA ARG A 91 7.46 -16.42 2.35
C ARG A 91 7.60 -15.89 3.77
N PHE A 92 7.94 -16.83 4.67
CA PHE A 92 8.39 -16.45 6.00
C PHE A 92 9.89 -16.14 5.97
N GLY A 93 10.33 -15.14 6.71
CA GLY A 93 11.74 -14.76 6.80
C GLY A 93 11.90 -13.28 7.13
N ASN A 94 13.13 -12.78 7.01
CA ASN A 94 13.41 -11.37 7.23
C ASN A 94 12.93 -10.49 6.08
N THR A 95 12.95 -11.03 4.87
CA THR A 95 12.47 -10.39 3.65
C THR A 95 11.60 -11.37 2.86
N SER A 96 10.67 -10.84 2.06
CA SER A 96 9.77 -11.65 1.23
C SER A 96 9.36 -10.93 -0.03
N PRO A 97 9.22 -11.64 -1.15
CA PRO A 97 8.28 -11.20 -2.19
C PRO A 97 6.87 -11.14 -1.64
N SER A 98 6.00 -10.44 -2.32
CA SER A 98 4.61 -10.25 -1.92
C SER A 98 3.75 -9.96 -3.14
N TYR A 99 2.43 -9.96 -2.94
CA TYR A 99 1.44 -9.47 -3.90
C TYR A 99 0.43 -8.57 -3.19
N LEU A 100 -0.30 -7.75 -3.98
CA LEU A 100 -1.37 -6.92 -3.47
C LEU A 100 -2.74 -7.51 -3.77
N GLU A 101 -3.67 -7.30 -2.83
CA GLU A 101 -5.12 -7.35 -3.08
C GLU A 101 -5.71 -5.96 -2.87
N LEU A 102 -6.50 -5.49 -3.84
CA LEU A 102 -7.17 -4.19 -3.83
C LEU A 102 -8.66 -4.37 -4.07
N ASP A 103 -9.48 -3.52 -3.46
CA ASP A 103 -10.93 -3.55 -3.66
C ASP A 103 -11.32 -3.21 -5.10
N ASN A 104 -12.38 -3.84 -5.58
CA ASN A 104 -12.80 -3.77 -6.97
C ASN A 104 -13.55 -2.47 -7.35
N ASP A 105 -13.96 -1.61 -6.38
CA ASP A 105 -14.66 -0.37 -6.68
C ASP A 105 -14.63 0.69 -5.56
N TYR A 106 -14.34 0.33 -4.32
CA TYR A 106 -14.39 1.16 -3.11
C TYR A 106 -15.74 1.88 -2.91
N THR A 107 -16.85 1.28 -3.33
CA THR A 107 -18.18 1.89 -3.20
C THR A 107 -18.95 1.40 -1.97
N ASN A 108 -18.51 0.32 -1.34
CA ASN A 108 -19.17 -0.24 -0.17
C ASN A 108 -19.29 0.80 0.96
N SER A 109 -20.41 0.74 1.71
CA SER A 109 -20.70 1.69 2.81
C SER A 109 -19.70 1.62 3.99
N ILE A 110 -18.87 0.58 4.04
CA ILE A 110 -17.78 0.47 5.02
C ILE A 110 -16.71 1.53 4.81
N TYR A 111 -16.47 1.93 3.56
CA TYR A 111 -15.53 2.98 3.19
C TYR A 111 -16.13 4.35 3.49
N GLN A 112 -15.96 4.83 4.71
CA GLN A 112 -16.65 6.04 5.17
C GLN A 112 -15.88 7.31 4.87
N GLN A 113 -14.56 7.29 4.99
CA GLN A 113 -13.71 8.48 4.85
C GLN A 113 -13.35 8.73 3.39
N THR A 114 -12.81 7.73 2.72
CA THR A 114 -12.30 7.85 1.36
C THR A 114 -12.91 6.75 0.50
N ARG A 115 -13.34 7.07 -0.72
CA ARG A 115 -14.08 6.18 -1.61
C ARG A 115 -13.61 6.26 -3.05
N GLY A 116 -13.99 5.25 -3.86
CA GLY A 116 -13.73 5.23 -5.29
C GLY A 116 -12.25 5.44 -5.61
N THR A 117 -11.96 6.27 -6.59
CA THR A 117 -10.60 6.50 -7.07
C THR A 117 -9.68 7.10 -6.01
N ASP A 118 -10.19 7.91 -5.08
CA ASP A 118 -9.34 8.47 -4.01
C ASP A 118 -8.93 7.39 -3.02
N ALA A 119 -9.84 6.46 -2.67
CA ALA A 119 -9.50 5.29 -1.88
C ALA A 119 -8.48 4.40 -2.59
N LEU A 120 -8.67 4.13 -3.88
CA LEU A 120 -7.71 3.37 -4.70
C LEU A 120 -6.31 3.98 -4.65
N ARG A 121 -6.21 5.31 -4.81
CA ARG A 121 -4.93 6.05 -4.82
C ARG A 121 -4.16 5.90 -3.51
N VAL A 122 -4.81 6.22 -2.39
CA VAL A 122 -4.15 6.14 -1.08
C VAL A 122 -3.84 4.70 -0.71
N THR A 123 -4.73 3.75 -1.01
CA THR A 123 -4.50 2.32 -0.74
C THR A 123 -3.33 1.77 -1.54
N ILE A 124 -3.21 2.08 -2.82
CA ILE A 124 -2.05 1.64 -3.62
C ILE A 124 -0.76 2.23 -3.06
N ALA A 125 -0.74 3.51 -2.69
CA ALA A 125 0.44 4.14 -2.09
C ALA A 125 0.85 3.45 -0.78
N HIS A 126 -0.11 3.09 0.06
CA HIS A 126 0.06 2.39 1.33
C HIS A 126 0.55 0.94 1.13
N GLU A 127 -0.19 0.15 0.40
CA GLU A 127 0.08 -1.27 0.23
C GLU A 127 1.37 -1.53 -0.55
N PHE A 128 1.64 -0.73 -1.58
CA PHE A 128 2.91 -0.84 -2.30
C PHE A 128 4.10 -0.44 -1.42
N ASN A 129 3.90 0.48 -0.47
CA ASN A 129 4.93 0.76 0.54
C ASN A 129 5.21 -0.46 1.42
N HIS A 130 4.21 -1.23 1.83
CA HIS A 130 4.43 -2.50 2.52
C HIS A 130 5.23 -3.51 1.68
N ALA A 131 4.94 -3.61 0.38
CA ALA A 131 5.73 -4.46 -0.52
C ALA A 131 7.22 -4.09 -0.53
N ILE A 132 7.52 -2.80 -0.57
CA ILE A 132 8.87 -2.24 -0.46
C ILE A 132 9.49 -2.57 0.91
N GLN A 133 8.76 -2.37 1.99
CA GLN A 133 9.21 -2.65 3.37
C GLN A 133 9.61 -4.13 3.54
N PHE A 134 8.87 -5.05 2.93
CA PHE A 134 9.19 -6.48 2.96
C PHE A 134 10.51 -6.82 2.25
N GLY A 135 11.03 -5.93 1.42
CA GLY A 135 12.38 -6.02 0.87
C GLY A 135 13.48 -5.64 1.86
N TYR A 136 13.14 -4.86 2.90
CA TYR A 136 14.06 -4.48 3.96
C TYR A 136 13.88 -5.35 5.21
N TYR A 137 12.66 -5.39 5.75
CA TYR A 137 12.33 -6.15 6.96
C TYR A 137 10.82 -6.36 7.13
N GLN A 138 10.37 -7.62 7.24
CA GLN A 138 8.96 -7.97 7.44
C GLN A 138 8.61 -8.45 8.86
N GLY A 139 9.50 -8.26 9.85
CA GLY A 139 9.28 -8.77 11.20
C GLY A 139 8.09 -8.11 11.90
N SER A 140 7.36 -8.92 12.67
CA SER A 140 6.14 -8.49 13.38
C SER A 140 6.39 -7.49 14.52
N ASP A 141 7.62 -7.36 14.97
CA ASP A 141 8.04 -6.37 15.97
C ASP A 141 8.13 -4.94 15.41
N GLY A 142 8.10 -4.79 14.08
CA GLY A 142 8.11 -3.50 13.38
C GLY A 142 6.74 -2.98 12.91
N ILE A 143 5.62 -3.64 13.27
CA ILE A 143 4.28 -3.34 12.72
C ILE A 143 3.92 -1.84 12.83
N TRP A 144 4.15 -1.21 13.98
CA TRP A 144 3.83 0.21 14.15
C TRP A 144 4.59 1.11 13.17
N TRP A 145 5.86 0.77 12.89
CA TRP A 145 6.69 1.51 11.93
C TRP A 145 6.28 1.25 10.49
N GLN A 146 5.88 0.00 10.19
CA GLN A 146 5.32 -0.36 8.89
C GLN A 146 4.08 0.49 8.60
N GLU A 147 3.09 0.49 9.50
CA GLU A 147 1.86 1.26 9.31
C GLU A 147 2.10 2.78 9.34
N SER A 148 2.95 3.27 10.26
CA SER A 148 3.30 4.68 10.34
C SER A 148 3.87 5.22 9.04
N THR A 149 4.80 4.48 8.41
CA THR A 149 5.44 4.93 7.16
C THR A 149 4.59 4.69 5.93
N SER A 150 3.72 3.66 5.91
CA SER A 150 2.76 3.46 4.83
C SER A 150 1.65 4.52 4.85
N THR A 151 1.11 4.86 6.02
CA THR A 151 0.14 5.95 6.17
C THR A 151 0.77 7.32 5.83
N TRP A 152 2.02 7.54 6.20
CA TRP A 152 2.76 8.73 5.77
C TRP A 152 2.93 8.78 4.25
N MET A 153 3.14 7.65 3.59
CA MET A 153 3.30 7.57 2.14
C MET A 153 2.02 7.94 1.38
N GLU A 154 0.84 7.69 1.94
CA GLU A 154 -0.44 8.14 1.38
C GLU A 154 -0.44 9.66 1.18
N GLU A 155 0.00 10.41 2.20
CA GLU A 155 0.06 11.88 2.19
C GLU A 155 1.19 12.41 1.28
N VAL A 156 2.30 11.68 1.20
CA VAL A 156 3.39 12.02 0.27
C VAL A 156 2.95 11.88 -1.18
N ALA A 157 2.13 10.85 -1.47
CA ALA A 157 1.64 10.57 -2.81
C ALA A 157 0.46 11.46 -3.21
N TYR A 158 -0.48 11.68 -2.29
CA TYR A 158 -1.77 12.33 -2.56
C TYR A 158 -2.16 13.28 -1.41
N PRO A 159 -1.43 14.39 -1.21
CA PRO A 159 -1.64 15.31 -0.10
C PRO A 159 -3.01 16.00 -0.11
N GLU A 160 -3.71 16.00 -1.25
CA GLU A 160 -5.04 16.56 -1.38
C GLU A 160 -6.15 15.68 -0.78
N ILE A 161 -5.89 14.36 -0.57
CA ILE A 161 -6.91 13.42 -0.09
C ILE A 161 -7.01 13.46 1.43
N ASN A 162 -5.88 13.57 2.13
CA ASN A 162 -5.81 13.70 3.59
C ASN A 162 -6.46 12.49 4.34
N ASP A 163 -6.33 11.28 3.82
CA ASP A 163 -6.95 10.08 4.40
C ASP A 163 -6.45 9.80 5.83
N TYR A 164 -5.18 10.05 6.11
CA TYR A 164 -4.55 9.82 7.41
C TYR A 164 -5.22 10.58 8.57
N LEU A 165 -5.98 11.65 8.31
CA LEU A 165 -6.65 12.44 9.35
C LEU A 165 -7.63 11.62 10.17
N GLN A 166 -8.24 10.60 9.59
CA GLN A 166 -9.17 9.70 10.28
C GLN A 166 -8.51 8.93 11.43
N TYR A 167 -7.21 8.68 11.34
CA TYR A 167 -6.44 7.91 12.33
C TYR A 167 -5.91 8.75 13.49
N LEU A 168 -5.82 10.08 13.31
CA LEU A 168 -5.17 10.99 14.27
C LEU A 168 -5.85 11.00 15.64
N GLN A 169 -7.17 10.87 15.68
CA GLN A 169 -7.91 10.83 16.96
C GLN A 169 -7.46 9.69 17.85
N SER A 170 -7.18 8.52 17.27
CA SER A 170 -6.72 7.34 18.02
C SER A 170 -5.33 7.53 18.62
N PHE A 171 -4.48 8.29 17.97
CA PHE A 171 -3.12 8.58 18.40
C PHE A 171 -3.06 9.76 19.37
N LEU A 172 -3.57 10.92 18.95
CA LEU A 172 -3.52 12.16 19.72
C LEU A 172 -4.40 12.12 20.99
N GLY A 173 -5.48 11.34 20.96
CA GLY A 173 -6.35 11.12 22.11
C GLY A 173 -5.71 10.28 23.23
N ALA A 174 -4.60 9.59 22.94
CA ALA A 174 -3.91 8.72 23.89
C ALA A 174 -2.37 8.91 23.88
N PRO A 175 -1.88 10.14 24.14
CA PRO A 175 -0.45 10.46 24.00
C PRO A 175 0.47 9.75 25.00
N HIS A 176 -0.09 9.12 26.02
CA HIS A 176 0.63 8.32 27.02
C HIS A 176 0.92 6.89 26.56
N ARG A 177 0.31 6.45 25.45
CA ARG A 177 0.55 5.11 24.89
C ARG A 177 1.87 5.06 24.15
N SER A 178 2.53 3.92 24.25
CA SER A 178 3.70 3.64 23.41
C SER A 178 3.34 3.65 21.93
N LEU A 179 4.24 4.10 21.06
CA LEU A 179 4.12 3.93 19.61
C LEU A 179 3.89 2.47 19.19
N TYR A 180 4.40 1.55 19.98
CA TYR A 180 4.25 0.10 19.82
C TYR A 180 2.85 -0.44 20.21
N SER A 181 1.99 0.40 20.76
CA SER A 181 0.65 0.00 21.19
C SER A 181 -0.31 -0.01 20.01
N GLY A 182 -0.97 -1.13 19.81
CA GLY A 182 -1.96 -1.31 18.75
C GLY A 182 -1.69 -2.54 17.89
N ASN A 183 -2.61 -2.82 17.00
CA ASN A 183 -2.50 -3.90 16.04
C ASN A 183 -3.14 -3.47 14.71
N ARG A 184 -2.93 -4.23 13.66
CA ARG A 184 -3.50 -4.00 12.31
C ARG A 184 -5.00 -4.26 12.23
N PHE A 185 -5.56 -4.98 13.19
CA PHE A 185 -6.94 -5.45 13.12
C PHE A 185 -7.79 -4.80 14.20
N GLY A 186 -9.02 -4.43 13.84
CA GLY A 186 -9.98 -3.83 14.73
C GLY A 186 -10.06 -2.30 14.62
N SER A 187 -10.68 -1.66 15.60
CA SER A 187 -10.95 -0.21 15.63
C SER A 187 -9.85 0.62 16.31
N ASP A 188 -8.73 0.02 16.68
CA ASP A 188 -7.60 0.74 17.29
C ASP A 188 -6.60 1.19 16.22
N PHE A 189 -6.83 2.35 15.69
CA PHE A 189 -5.98 2.96 14.64
C PHE A 189 -4.75 3.69 15.19
N HIS A 190 -4.31 3.40 16.42
CA HIS A 190 -3.18 4.10 17.03
C HIS A 190 -1.88 3.99 16.21
N ILE A 191 -1.59 2.81 15.66
CA ILE A 191 -0.39 2.59 14.86
C ILE A 191 -0.43 3.35 13.52
N TYR A 192 -1.60 3.51 12.91
CA TYR A 192 -1.80 4.33 11.71
C TYR A 192 -1.67 5.82 12.05
N GLY A 193 -2.31 6.28 13.14
CA GLY A 193 -2.19 7.66 13.62
C GLY A 193 -0.76 8.03 14.04
N SER A 194 0.10 7.05 14.31
CA SER A 194 1.53 7.28 14.57
C SER A 194 2.30 7.81 13.35
N SER A 195 1.68 7.86 12.16
CA SER A 195 2.22 8.54 10.95
C SER A 195 2.66 9.98 11.21
N VAL A 196 2.07 10.64 12.21
CA VAL A 196 2.54 11.96 12.69
C VAL A 196 4.03 11.94 13.05
N PHE A 197 4.54 10.84 13.57
CA PHE A 197 5.97 10.70 13.85
C PHE A 197 6.80 10.64 12.57
N SER A 198 6.34 9.96 11.53
CA SER A 198 6.99 9.94 10.22
C SER A 198 6.99 11.32 9.55
N HIS A 199 5.89 12.09 9.68
CA HIS A 199 5.83 13.50 9.26
C HIS A 199 6.78 14.40 10.06
N PHE A 200 6.88 14.20 11.37
CA PHE A 200 7.83 14.92 12.21
C PHE A 200 9.28 14.66 11.76
N LEU A 201 9.64 13.41 11.49
CA LEU A 201 10.97 13.06 11.00
C LEU A 201 11.27 13.71 9.65
N GLU A 202 10.33 13.66 8.70
CA GLU A 202 10.45 14.34 7.41
C GLU A 202 10.71 15.84 7.60
N ASN A 203 9.94 16.49 8.47
CA ASN A 203 10.08 17.93 8.74
C ASN A 203 11.45 18.28 9.32
N GLN A 204 12.00 17.43 10.19
CA GLN A 204 13.29 17.71 10.85
C GLN A 204 14.51 17.34 10.00
N TYR A 205 14.42 16.27 9.20
CA TYR A 205 15.57 15.65 8.54
C TYR A 205 15.43 15.54 7.02
N GLY A 206 14.29 15.96 6.47
CA GLY A 206 13.98 15.87 5.05
C GLY A 206 13.31 14.55 4.66
N ARG A 207 12.67 14.58 3.48
CA ARG A 207 11.81 13.49 2.97
C ARG A 207 12.48 12.12 2.89
N GLY A 208 13.77 12.06 2.67
CA GLY A 208 14.53 10.80 2.57
C GLY A 208 14.75 10.05 3.88
N VAL A 209 14.43 10.65 5.06
CA VAL A 209 14.78 10.07 6.36
C VAL A 209 14.10 8.71 6.60
N ASN A 210 12.82 8.59 6.26
CA ASN A 210 12.07 7.35 6.46
C ASN A 210 12.67 6.20 5.63
N ARG A 211 13.09 6.47 4.40
CA ARG A 211 13.83 5.50 3.57
C ARG A 211 15.16 5.08 4.21
N LEU A 212 15.95 6.04 4.69
CA LEU A 212 17.25 5.74 5.33
C LEU A 212 17.09 4.87 6.58
N ILE A 213 16.01 5.04 7.34
CA ILE A 213 15.69 4.17 8.48
C ILE A 213 15.38 2.75 8.01
N TRP A 214 14.59 2.58 6.94
CA TRP A 214 14.31 1.26 6.36
C TRP A 214 15.58 0.57 5.85
N GLU A 215 16.47 1.30 5.17
CA GLU A 215 17.77 0.77 4.72
C GLU A 215 18.64 0.31 5.89
N GLU A 216 18.64 1.07 6.99
CA GLU A 216 19.39 0.69 8.20
C GLU A 216 18.83 -0.56 8.87
N LEU A 217 17.49 -0.66 8.99
CA LEU A 217 16.82 -1.85 9.50
C LEU A 217 17.18 -3.09 8.66
N GLY A 218 17.12 -2.98 7.34
CA GLY A 218 17.49 -4.07 6.43
C GLY A 218 18.95 -4.50 6.60
N ARG A 219 19.88 -3.56 6.78
CA ARG A 219 21.31 -3.88 7.03
C ARG A 219 21.53 -4.62 8.34
N GLN A 220 20.89 -4.18 9.42
CA GLN A 220 21.03 -4.80 10.73
C GLN A 220 20.43 -6.21 10.77
N THR A 221 19.36 -6.44 10.04
CA THR A 221 18.66 -7.72 10.00
C THR A 221 19.43 -8.76 9.17
N ASN A 222 20.01 -8.33 8.05
CA ASN A 222 20.79 -9.23 7.18
C ASN A 222 22.20 -9.52 7.72
N ALA A 223 22.64 -8.79 8.75
CA ALA A 223 23.93 -9.01 9.40
C ALA A 223 23.87 -10.03 10.56
N ARG A 224 22.70 -10.55 10.90
CA ARG A 224 22.45 -11.58 11.93
C ARG A 224 22.21 -12.93 11.30
#